data_5d80180fad05040718348f42196528fa
#
_entry.id   5d80180fad05040718348f42196528fa
#
_cell.length_a   1.000
_cell.length_b   1.000
_cell.length_c   1.000
_cell.angle_alpha   90.00
_cell.angle_beta   90.00
_cell.angle_gamma   90.00
#
_symmetry.space_group_name_H-M   'P 1'
#
loop_
_entity.id
_entity.type
_entity.pdbx_description
1 polymer ?
#
loop_
_entity_poly.entity_id
_entity_poly.type
_entity_poly.pdbx_seq_one_letter_code
_entity_poly.pdbx_strand_id
1 'polypeptide(L)'
;MRAVASTALQRAAPSGVLSRGRITGARVPGRRVGSTPASSAVDVPGVEAWEDDRLTFRGHGVDRVRAPANAPPVVILGGFGNNSRDYVAPFGNADVSLAASLEARGFDVEVVALERKEWAKILRAVFSPGFYTGKGTTEPGYTWYLEAVEEAVSKALRDRPDASQVDIVAHSAGGWLARAYVGGALNEVDWTRSFRYPAREPQRTTPLPQANYAERVRHIVTLGANDATRGALAWVDRRWPGAALKNEGVSYTCVAGRTVRGRAGEAFKKKLAGYSHNSYVQVCGEGDMVVGDAVVPCEYATLDGAENILLEGVFHSMSKVGTYDEDSRECWYGSDEVVDVWLQRLAA
;
A
#
# COMPACT_ATOMS: atom_id res chain seq x y z
N MET A 1 -2.78 25.15 4.05
CA MET A 1 -2.34 23.95 4.81
C MET A 1 -1.94 22.77 3.92
N ARG A 2 -1.88 22.93 2.59
CA ARG A 2 -1.61 21.86 1.60
C ARG A 2 -0.13 21.47 1.40
N ALA A 3 0.82 22.22 1.95
CA ALA A 3 2.26 22.05 1.68
C ALA A 3 3.11 21.46 2.83
N VAL A 4 2.54 21.26 4.02
CA VAL A 4 3.36 21.00 5.21
C VAL A 4 3.72 19.52 5.39
N ALA A 5 2.86 18.60 4.95
CA ALA A 5 3.14 17.16 5.12
C ALA A 5 4.23 16.62 4.16
N SER A 6 4.30 17.17 2.93
CA SER A 6 5.33 16.78 1.95
C SER A 6 6.72 17.32 2.32
N THR A 7 6.77 18.50 2.94
CA THR A 7 8.03 19.18 3.26
C THR A 7 8.71 18.63 4.52
N ALA A 8 7.99 18.02 5.43
CA ALA A 8 8.55 17.46 6.66
C ALA A 8 9.41 16.20 6.41
N LEU A 9 9.09 15.43 5.38
CA LEU A 9 9.91 14.28 4.96
C LEU A 9 11.18 14.70 4.20
N GLN A 10 11.22 15.91 3.62
CA GLN A 10 12.35 16.41 2.84
C GLN A 10 13.45 17.12 3.68
N ARG A 11 13.19 17.46 4.95
CA ARG A 11 14.13 18.27 5.76
C ARG A 11 14.91 17.53 6.86
N ALA A 12 14.86 16.22 6.93
CA ALA A 12 15.60 15.44 7.92
C ALA A 12 16.94 14.87 7.40
N ALA A 13 17.67 15.63 6.56
CA ALA A 13 19.08 15.33 6.27
C ALA A 13 19.96 16.41 6.94
N PRO A 14 20.88 16.05 7.83
CA PRO A 14 21.82 17.02 8.42
C PRO A 14 22.84 17.45 7.37
N SER A 15 22.88 18.72 7.04
CA SER A 15 23.98 19.37 6.34
C SER A 15 25.19 19.50 7.27
N GLY A 16 26.06 18.51 7.27
CA GLY A 16 27.37 18.55 7.90
C GLY A 16 28.44 18.72 6.83
N VAL A 17 28.94 19.93 6.68
CA VAL A 17 30.20 20.20 5.96
C VAL A 17 31.34 19.59 6.76
N LEU A 18 32.00 18.57 6.23
CA LEU A 18 33.31 18.12 6.69
C LEU A 18 34.19 17.76 5.52
N SER A 19 35.40 18.28 5.61
CA SER A 19 36.57 18.28 4.78
C SER A 19 36.87 17.00 3.99
N ARG A 20 37.49 17.24 2.82
CA ARG A 20 38.12 16.28 1.93
C ARG A 20 39.10 15.33 2.64
N GLY A 21 38.66 14.10 2.85
CA GLY A 21 39.53 12.96 3.12
C GLY A 21 39.29 11.90 2.04
N ARG A 22 40.33 11.60 1.26
CA ARG A 22 40.33 10.57 0.24
C ARG A 22 40.21 9.22 0.93
N ILE A 23 39.06 8.56 0.88
CA ILE A 23 38.89 7.17 1.31
C ILE A 23 38.71 6.31 0.09
N THR A 24 39.68 5.42 -0.08
CA THR A 24 39.70 4.34 -1.09
C THR A 24 38.47 3.47 -0.94
N GLY A 25 37.81 3.21 -2.06
CA GLY A 25 36.55 2.48 -2.14
C GLY A 25 36.62 1.07 -1.60
N ALA A 26 35.83 0.83 -0.58
CA ALA A 26 35.28 -0.50 -0.32
C ALA A 26 33.92 -0.58 -1.02
N ARG A 27 33.87 -1.31 -2.12
CA ARG A 27 32.62 -1.71 -2.76
C ARG A 27 31.81 -2.51 -1.75
N VAL A 28 30.72 -1.97 -1.29
CA VAL A 28 29.65 -2.77 -0.66
C VAL A 28 29.20 -3.76 -1.72
N PRO A 29 29.22 -5.08 -1.47
CA PRO A 29 28.71 -6.03 -2.46
C PRO A 29 27.23 -5.76 -2.65
N GLY A 30 26.86 -5.25 -3.83
CA GLY A 30 25.49 -5.24 -4.28
C GLY A 30 24.99 -6.67 -4.21
N ARG A 31 23.91 -6.89 -3.45
CA ARG A 31 23.17 -8.15 -3.48
C ARG A 31 22.74 -8.33 -4.93
N ARG A 32 23.44 -9.20 -5.67
CA ARG A 32 22.89 -9.75 -6.90
C ARG A 32 21.60 -10.41 -6.48
N VAL A 33 20.46 -9.80 -6.86
CA VAL A 33 19.21 -10.50 -6.90
C VAL A 33 19.46 -11.66 -7.85
N GLY A 34 19.65 -12.85 -7.29
CA GLY A 34 19.72 -14.07 -8.07
C GLY A 34 18.42 -14.11 -8.86
N SER A 35 18.54 -14.30 -10.16
CA SER A 35 17.42 -14.58 -11.03
C SER A 35 16.78 -15.90 -10.59
N THR A 36 15.94 -15.84 -9.59
CA THR A 36 14.94 -16.88 -9.32
C THR A 36 13.94 -16.82 -10.47
N PRO A 37 13.56 -17.95 -11.08
CA PRO A 37 12.61 -17.92 -12.17
C PRO A 37 11.36 -17.21 -11.68
N ALA A 38 10.96 -16.16 -12.39
CA ALA A 38 9.76 -15.39 -12.14
C ALA A 38 8.61 -16.38 -11.92
N SER A 39 8.08 -16.39 -10.71
CA SER A 39 6.75 -16.95 -10.43
C SER A 39 5.83 -16.35 -11.49
N SER A 40 5.11 -17.17 -12.22
CA SER A 40 4.31 -16.85 -13.38
C SER A 40 3.46 -15.58 -13.17
N ALA A 41 4.04 -14.42 -13.49
CA ALA A 41 3.28 -13.21 -13.73
C ALA A 41 2.46 -13.48 -14.99
N VAL A 42 1.15 -13.30 -14.91
CA VAL A 42 0.31 -13.31 -16.10
C VAL A 42 0.67 -12.05 -16.87
N ASP A 43 1.60 -12.20 -17.82
CA ASP A 43 1.98 -11.15 -18.74
C ASP A 43 0.82 -11.02 -19.74
N VAL A 44 0.06 -9.94 -19.63
CA VAL A 44 -0.99 -9.63 -20.60
C VAL A 44 -0.29 -8.93 -21.77
N PRO A 45 -0.26 -9.52 -22.99
CA PRO A 45 0.48 -8.96 -24.10
C PRO A 45 -0.13 -7.62 -24.52
N GLY A 46 0.52 -6.53 -24.19
CA GLY A 46 0.25 -5.18 -24.69
C GLY A 46 1.39 -4.74 -25.58
N VAL A 47 1.09 -4.28 -26.80
CA VAL A 47 2.07 -3.67 -27.71
C VAL A 47 2.64 -2.44 -27.00
N GLU A 48 3.95 -2.42 -26.76
CA GLU A 48 4.68 -1.31 -26.13
C GLU A 48 4.68 -0.06 -27.03
N ALA A 49 3.64 0.71 -26.96
CA ALA A 49 3.63 2.06 -27.49
C ALA A 49 3.61 3.06 -26.33
N TRP A 50 4.77 3.51 -25.94
CA TRP A 50 4.92 4.57 -24.94
C TRP A 50 4.69 5.93 -25.58
N GLU A 51 3.55 6.56 -25.29
CA GLU A 51 3.32 7.97 -25.61
C GLU A 51 3.74 8.83 -24.40
N ASP A 52 4.68 9.76 -24.61
CA ASP A 52 5.16 10.67 -23.56
C ASP A 52 5.54 9.99 -22.23
N ASP A 53 6.20 8.81 -22.28
CA ASP A 53 6.55 8.00 -21.12
C ASP A 53 5.34 7.49 -20.30
N ARG A 54 4.19 7.38 -20.93
CA ARG A 54 2.93 6.90 -20.34
C ARG A 54 2.31 5.79 -21.19
N LEU A 55 1.74 4.76 -20.52
CA LEU A 55 0.86 3.77 -21.12
C LEU A 55 -0.60 4.09 -20.80
N THR A 56 -1.50 3.69 -21.69
CA THR A 56 -2.95 3.84 -21.52
C THR A 56 -3.58 2.47 -21.29
N PHE A 57 -4.50 2.37 -20.32
CA PHE A 57 -5.28 1.16 -20.08
C PHE A 57 -6.19 0.85 -21.29
N ARG A 58 -6.18 -0.40 -21.75
CA ARG A 58 -6.93 -0.84 -22.92
C ARG A 58 -8.10 -1.78 -22.64
N GLY A 59 -8.39 -2.03 -21.37
CA GLY A 59 -9.36 -3.03 -20.94
C GLY A 59 -8.84 -4.46 -21.11
N HIS A 60 -9.41 -5.40 -20.39
CA HIS A 60 -8.97 -6.80 -20.40
C HIS A 60 -10.06 -7.77 -20.92
N GLY A 61 -11.23 -7.27 -21.33
CA GLY A 61 -12.33 -8.11 -21.81
C GLY A 61 -12.81 -9.16 -20.80
N VAL A 62 -12.65 -8.87 -19.51
CA VAL A 62 -13.04 -9.75 -18.42
C VAL A 62 -14.52 -9.55 -18.13
N ASP A 63 -15.25 -10.64 -17.94
CA ASP A 63 -16.66 -10.60 -17.54
C ASP A 63 -16.81 -9.98 -16.14
N ARG A 64 -17.95 -9.31 -15.94
CA ARG A 64 -18.28 -8.71 -14.65
C ARG A 64 -18.38 -9.78 -13.56
N VAL A 65 -17.54 -9.65 -12.55
CA VAL A 65 -17.50 -10.56 -11.39
C VAL A 65 -18.77 -10.38 -10.55
N ARG A 66 -19.24 -11.47 -9.96
CA ARG A 66 -20.29 -11.47 -8.95
C ARG A 66 -19.82 -12.22 -7.72
N ALA A 67 -20.12 -11.69 -6.54
CA ALA A 67 -19.83 -12.35 -5.30
C ALA A 67 -20.56 -13.71 -5.20
N PRO A 68 -19.88 -14.78 -4.76
CA PRO A 68 -20.57 -16.00 -4.34
C PRO A 68 -21.53 -15.72 -3.19
N ALA A 69 -22.57 -16.55 -3.05
CA ALA A 69 -23.56 -16.36 -1.98
C ALA A 69 -22.99 -16.38 -0.55
N ASN A 70 -21.85 -17.04 -0.38
CA ASN A 70 -21.12 -17.17 0.90
C ASN A 70 -19.79 -16.39 0.89
N ALA A 71 -19.64 -15.39 0.02
CA ALA A 71 -18.42 -14.58 -0.02
C ALA A 71 -18.14 -13.96 1.35
N PRO A 72 -16.91 -14.03 1.85
CA PRO A 72 -16.51 -13.28 3.03
C PRO A 72 -16.72 -11.76 2.83
N PRO A 73 -16.99 -11.00 3.89
CA PRO A 73 -17.02 -9.56 3.80
C PRO A 73 -15.63 -9.02 3.42
N VAL A 74 -15.61 -7.93 2.65
CA VAL A 74 -14.39 -7.29 2.17
C VAL A 74 -14.07 -6.08 3.04
N VAL A 75 -12.86 -6.02 3.59
CA VAL A 75 -12.35 -4.87 4.35
C VAL A 75 -11.38 -4.07 3.49
N ILE A 76 -11.70 -2.80 3.21
CA ILE A 76 -10.84 -1.91 2.42
C ILE A 76 -9.88 -1.15 3.33
N LEU A 77 -8.59 -1.27 3.09
CA LEU A 77 -7.51 -0.56 3.77
C LEU A 77 -6.98 0.58 2.90
N GLY A 78 -7.02 1.80 3.44
CA GLY A 78 -6.57 3.00 2.74
C GLY A 78 -5.05 3.19 2.71
N GLY A 79 -4.58 3.90 1.67
CA GLY A 79 -3.19 4.28 1.49
C GLY A 79 -2.76 5.49 2.33
N PHE A 80 -1.45 5.78 2.33
CA PHE A 80 -0.87 6.91 3.04
C PHE A 80 -1.50 8.26 2.65
N GLY A 81 -1.93 9.02 3.65
CA GLY A 81 -2.55 10.33 3.44
C GLY A 81 -4.00 10.30 2.96
N ASN A 82 -4.57 9.13 2.73
CA ASN A 82 -5.97 8.98 2.37
C ASN A 82 -6.86 8.99 3.62
N ASN A 83 -8.15 9.19 3.40
CA ASN A 83 -9.19 8.95 4.39
C ASN A 83 -10.20 7.92 3.85
N SER A 84 -11.07 7.40 4.71
CA SER A 84 -12.11 6.44 4.31
C SER A 84 -13.02 6.99 3.21
N ARG A 85 -13.25 8.31 3.19
CA ARG A 85 -14.09 8.97 2.20
C ARG A 85 -13.55 8.82 0.77
N ASP A 86 -12.23 8.70 0.60
CA ASP A 86 -11.62 8.51 -0.71
C ASP A 86 -12.01 7.16 -1.35
N TYR A 87 -12.53 6.21 -0.56
CA TYR A 87 -12.97 4.88 -1.01
C TYR A 87 -14.49 4.70 -1.03
N VAL A 88 -15.26 5.58 -0.37
CA VAL A 88 -16.74 5.50 -0.34
C VAL A 88 -17.42 6.61 -1.12
N ALA A 89 -16.78 7.77 -1.28
CA ALA A 89 -17.32 8.91 -2.04
C ALA A 89 -16.18 9.82 -2.50
N PRO A 90 -15.29 9.36 -3.40
CA PRO A 90 -14.20 10.19 -3.94
C PRO A 90 -14.80 11.39 -4.69
N PHE A 91 -14.20 12.56 -4.52
CA PHE A 91 -14.72 13.84 -5.07
C PHE A 91 -16.18 14.15 -4.69
N GLY A 92 -16.69 13.53 -3.62
CA GLY A 92 -18.09 13.67 -3.19
C GLY A 92 -19.08 12.80 -3.95
N ASN A 93 -18.62 11.94 -4.86
CA ASN A 93 -19.48 11.02 -5.64
C ASN A 93 -19.27 9.57 -5.18
N ALA A 94 -20.32 8.97 -4.62
CA ALA A 94 -20.29 7.58 -4.16
C ALA A 94 -20.25 6.58 -5.34
N ASP A 95 -20.91 6.88 -6.46
CA ASP A 95 -21.10 5.96 -7.57
C ASP A 95 -19.79 5.55 -8.27
N VAL A 96 -18.74 6.38 -8.12
CA VAL A 96 -17.41 6.11 -8.71
C VAL A 96 -16.43 5.58 -7.67
N SER A 97 -16.92 5.16 -6.51
CA SER A 97 -16.07 4.67 -5.41
C SER A 97 -15.72 3.20 -5.57
N LEU A 98 -14.59 2.81 -4.99
CA LEU A 98 -14.20 1.40 -4.92
C LEU A 98 -15.24 0.58 -4.12
N ALA A 99 -15.74 1.14 -3.00
CA ALA A 99 -16.76 0.46 -2.20
C ALA A 99 -18.03 0.19 -3.03
N ALA A 100 -18.60 1.20 -3.69
CA ALA A 100 -19.79 1.02 -4.53
C ALA A 100 -19.54 0.05 -5.69
N SER A 101 -18.36 0.03 -6.27
CA SER A 101 -18.00 -0.91 -7.34
C SER A 101 -18.01 -2.37 -6.84
N LEU A 102 -17.53 -2.64 -5.62
CA LEU A 102 -17.59 -3.97 -5.00
C LEU A 102 -19.01 -4.33 -4.56
N GLU A 103 -19.74 -3.41 -3.94
CA GLU A 103 -21.14 -3.60 -3.52
C GLU A 103 -22.05 -3.89 -4.72
N ALA A 104 -21.85 -3.21 -5.86
CA ALA A 104 -22.59 -3.47 -7.11
C ALA A 104 -22.32 -4.86 -7.71
N ARG A 105 -21.29 -5.55 -7.22
CA ARG A 105 -20.94 -6.93 -7.55
C ARG A 105 -21.41 -7.93 -6.47
N GLY A 106 -22.06 -7.43 -5.41
CA GLY A 106 -22.68 -8.24 -4.36
C GLY A 106 -21.77 -8.57 -3.18
N PHE A 107 -20.62 -7.91 -3.05
CA PHE A 107 -19.77 -8.05 -1.87
C PHE A 107 -20.27 -7.14 -0.73
N ASP A 108 -20.20 -7.62 0.51
CA ASP A 108 -20.37 -6.78 1.68
C ASP A 108 -19.06 -6.06 1.98
N VAL A 109 -19.10 -4.73 2.09
CA VAL A 109 -17.88 -3.91 2.17
C VAL A 109 -17.83 -3.14 3.48
N GLU A 110 -16.71 -3.23 4.18
CA GLU A 110 -16.33 -2.38 5.29
C GLU A 110 -15.09 -1.57 4.93
N VAL A 111 -15.07 -0.29 5.18
CA VAL A 111 -13.91 0.57 4.92
C VAL A 111 -13.30 0.99 6.25
N VAL A 112 -12.00 0.71 6.43
CA VAL A 112 -11.28 1.13 7.65
C VAL A 112 -11.46 2.62 7.88
N ALA A 113 -11.98 3.00 9.04
CA ALA A 113 -12.26 4.39 9.39
C ALA A 113 -10.96 5.16 9.62
N LEU A 114 -10.56 5.98 8.68
CA LEU A 114 -9.34 6.78 8.72
C LEU A 114 -9.65 8.24 8.37
N GLU A 115 -9.00 9.16 9.07
CA GLU A 115 -9.01 10.57 8.69
C GLU A 115 -7.60 11.03 8.27
N ARG A 116 -7.51 11.94 7.28
CA ARG A 116 -6.20 12.46 6.81
C ARG A 116 -5.33 13.03 7.92
N LYS A 117 -5.94 13.68 8.92
CA LYS A 117 -5.20 14.25 10.05
C LYS A 117 -4.51 13.18 10.91
N GLU A 118 -5.01 11.95 10.92
CA GLU A 118 -4.46 10.86 11.73
C GLU A 118 -3.10 10.41 11.24
N TRP A 119 -2.82 10.57 9.96
CA TRP A 119 -1.50 10.27 9.41
C TRP A 119 -0.37 11.09 10.05
N ALA A 120 -0.69 12.22 10.68
CA ALA A 120 0.28 12.94 11.51
C ALA A 120 0.76 12.12 12.72
N LYS A 121 0.02 11.08 13.13
CA LYS A 121 0.43 10.15 14.21
C LYS A 121 1.72 9.39 13.88
N ILE A 122 2.07 9.25 12.60
CA ILE A 122 3.35 8.65 12.16
C ILE A 122 4.55 9.43 12.71
N LEU A 123 4.42 10.74 12.92
CA LEU A 123 5.48 11.55 13.53
C LEU A 123 5.89 11.04 14.93
N ARG A 124 5.05 10.22 15.56
CA ARG A 124 5.42 9.54 16.83
C ARG A 124 6.67 8.67 16.67
N ALA A 125 6.88 8.11 15.48
CA ALA A 125 8.07 7.31 15.18
C ALA A 125 9.38 8.11 15.35
N VAL A 126 9.37 9.42 15.10
CA VAL A 126 10.56 10.30 15.24
C VAL A 126 11.14 10.26 16.67
N PHE A 127 10.32 9.95 17.65
CA PHE A 127 10.75 9.87 19.05
C PHE A 127 11.22 8.46 19.46
N SER A 128 11.18 7.50 18.54
CA SER A 128 11.72 6.16 18.79
C SER A 128 13.20 6.08 18.38
N PRO A 129 14.08 5.41 19.17
CA PRO A 129 15.46 5.17 18.75
C PRO A 129 15.57 4.44 17.40
N GLY A 130 14.59 3.60 17.08
CA GLY A 130 14.52 2.87 15.83
C GLY A 130 14.42 3.77 14.59
N PHE A 131 13.79 4.94 14.73
CA PHE A 131 13.72 5.92 13.64
C PHE A 131 15.11 6.40 13.20
N TYR A 132 15.97 6.75 14.15
CA TYR A 132 17.31 7.27 13.87
C TYR A 132 18.30 6.19 13.44
N THR A 133 18.04 4.95 13.81
CA THR A 133 18.91 3.81 13.45
C THR A 133 18.43 3.07 12.19
N GLY A 134 17.31 3.50 11.57
CA GLY A 134 16.70 2.81 10.45
C GLY A 134 16.05 1.45 10.80
N LYS A 135 15.93 1.16 12.10
CA LYS A 135 15.32 -0.07 12.64
C LYS A 135 13.89 0.15 13.16
N GLY A 136 13.20 1.15 12.62
CA GLY A 136 11.81 1.43 12.99
C GLY A 136 10.90 0.23 12.70
N THR A 137 9.98 -0.03 13.65
CA THR A 137 8.91 -1.03 13.53
C THR A 137 7.58 -0.32 13.21
N THR A 138 6.47 -1.05 13.24
CA THR A 138 5.14 -0.44 13.18
C THR A 138 4.82 0.39 14.42
N GLU A 139 5.47 0.11 15.56
CA GLU A 139 5.34 0.88 16.78
C GLU A 139 6.36 2.03 16.83
N PRO A 140 5.99 3.23 17.30
CA PRO A 140 4.64 3.69 17.67
C PRO A 140 3.89 4.37 16.51
N GLY A 141 4.47 4.40 15.32
CA GLY A 141 3.99 5.23 14.22
C GLY A 141 2.70 4.72 13.59
N TYR A 142 2.50 3.41 13.56
CA TYR A 142 1.40 2.77 12.83
C TYR A 142 0.48 1.93 13.70
N THR A 143 0.70 1.84 15.01
CA THR A 143 -0.17 1.09 15.92
C THR A 143 -1.64 1.52 15.80
N TRP A 144 -1.89 2.82 15.74
CA TRP A 144 -3.22 3.39 15.56
C TRP A 144 -3.94 2.90 14.30
N TYR A 145 -3.18 2.68 13.22
CA TYR A 145 -3.74 2.16 11.96
C TYR A 145 -4.11 0.68 12.10
N LEU A 146 -3.23 -0.11 12.70
CA LEU A 146 -3.48 -1.53 12.95
C LEU A 146 -4.66 -1.74 13.90
N GLU A 147 -4.86 -0.87 14.89
CA GLU A 147 -6.04 -0.86 15.76
C GLU A 147 -7.33 -0.57 14.96
N ALA A 148 -7.27 0.39 14.02
CA ALA A 148 -8.42 0.69 13.15
C ALA A 148 -8.74 -0.49 12.21
N VAL A 149 -7.72 -1.20 11.71
CA VAL A 149 -7.92 -2.43 10.91
C VAL A 149 -8.60 -3.51 11.77
N GLU A 150 -8.13 -3.73 13.00
CA GLU A 150 -8.74 -4.70 13.92
C GLU A 150 -10.20 -4.36 14.21
N GLU A 151 -10.52 -3.09 14.40
CA GLU A 151 -11.90 -2.65 14.61
C GLU A 151 -12.79 -2.94 13.39
N ALA A 152 -12.30 -2.62 12.18
CA ALA A 152 -13.03 -2.86 10.94
C ALA A 152 -13.24 -4.37 10.69
N VAL A 153 -12.20 -5.19 10.85
CA VAL A 153 -12.30 -6.65 10.72
C VAL A 153 -13.28 -7.23 11.74
N SER A 154 -13.18 -6.79 13.00
CA SER A 154 -14.10 -7.21 14.05
C SER A 154 -15.54 -6.78 13.79
N LYS A 155 -15.74 -5.59 13.22
CA LYS A 155 -17.08 -5.11 12.83
C LYS A 155 -17.64 -5.96 11.69
N ALA A 156 -16.88 -6.16 10.62
CA ALA A 156 -17.31 -6.94 9.46
C ALA A 156 -17.73 -8.37 9.85
N LEU A 157 -16.99 -9.02 10.75
CA LEU A 157 -17.34 -10.36 11.26
C LEU A 157 -18.54 -10.36 12.22
N ARG A 158 -18.76 -9.28 12.98
CA ARG A 158 -19.97 -9.17 13.80
C ARG A 158 -21.23 -8.96 12.94
N ASP A 159 -21.10 -8.18 11.86
CA ASP A 159 -22.21 -7.89 10.94
C ASP A 159 -22.55 -9.09 10.05
N ARG A 160 -21.58 -10.01 9.85
CA ARG A 160 -21.70 -11.27 9.11
C ARG A 160 -21.35 -12.48 10.01
N PRO A 161 -22.24 -12.88 10.93
CA PRO A 161 -21.96 -13.95 11.89
C PRO A 161 -21.82 -15.36 11.26
N ASP A 162 -22.21 -15.49 10.00
CA ASP A 162 -22.01 -16.68 9.18
C ASP A 162 -20.58 -16.76 8.58
N ALA A 163 -19.85 -15.66 8.54
CA ALA A 163 -18.47 -15.62 8.08
C ALA A 163 -17.48 -15.76 9.24
N SER A 164 -16.46 -16.60 9.07
CA SER A 164 -15.35 -16.75 10.02
C SER A 164 -14.13 -15.91 9.63
N GLN A 165 -14.06 -15.46 8.39
CA GLN A 165 -12.95 -14.72 7.80
C GLN A 165 -13.44 -13.53 6.99
N VAL A 166 -12.55 -12.59 6.79
CA VAL A 166 -12.73 -11.47 5.84
C VAL A 166 -11.74 -11.60 4.68
N ASP A 167 -12.05 -10.93 3.58
CA ASP A 167 -11.05 -10.59 2.57
C ASP A 167 -10.57 -9.16 2.77
N ILE A 168 -9.32 -8.89 2.47
CA ILE A 168 -8.74 -7.55 2.58
C ILE A 168 -8.40 -7.04 1.17
N VAL A 169 -8.88 -5.84 0.83
CA VAL A 169 -8.44 -5.07 -0.32
C VAL A 169 -7.64 -3.87 0.18
N ALA A 170 -6.34 -3.91 -0.03
CA ALA A 170 -5.39 -3.00 0.58
C ALA A 170 -4.69 -2.11 -0.46
N HIS A 171 -4.99 -0.83 -0.45
CA HIS A 171 -4.41 0.15 -1.37
C HIS A 171 -3.16 0.79 -0.79
N SER A 172 -2.10 0.92 -1.60
CA SER A 172 -0.88 1.66 -1.25
C SER A 172 -0.32 1.20 0.11
N ALA A 173 -0.06 2.10 1.05
CA ALA A 173 0.45 1.75 2.37
C ALA A 173 -0.41 0.69 3.12
N GLY A 174 -1.69 0.56 2.77
CA GLY A 174 -2.54 -0.50 3.31
C GLY A 174 -2.01 -1.91 3.05
N GLY A 175 -1.29 -2.13 1.93
CA GLY A 175 -0.79 -3.46 1.55
C GLY A 175 0.22 -4.02 2.56
N TRP A 176 1.27 -3.27 2.88
CA TRP A 176 2.25 -3.74 3.88
C TRP A 176 1.69 -3.70 5.31
N LEU A 177 0.72 -2.80 5.60
CA LEU A 177 0.03 -2.77 6.89
C LEU A 177 -0.92 -3.97 7.05
N ALA A 178 -1.54 -4.45 5.98
CA ALA A 178 -2.29 -5.72 5.99
C ALA A 178 -1.38 -6.91 6.34
N ARG A 179 -0.16 -6.97 5.76
CA ARG A 179 0.84 -8.00 6.12
C ARG A 179 1.24 -7.91 7.59
N ALA A 180 1.47 -6.68 8.09
CA ALA A 180 1.78 -6.47 9.50
C ALA A 180 0.62 -6.90 10.42
N TYR A 181 -0.62 -6.64 10.01
CA TYR A 181 -1.82 -7.03 10.75
C TYR A 181 -1.93 -8.56 10.85
N VAL A 182 -1.96 -9.27 9.73
CA VAL A 182 -2.09 -10.74 9.74
C VAL A 182 -0.87 -11.42 10.38
N GLY A 183 0.30 -10.80 10.29
CA GLY A 183 1.52 -11.24 10.95
C GLY A 183 1.52 -11.06 12.48
N GLY A 184 0.51 -10.41 13.03
CA GLY A 184 0.39 -10.23 14.47
C GLY A 184 1.21 -9.08 15.07
N ALA A 185 1.51 -8.04 14.29
CA ALA A 185 2.25 -6.87 14.80
C ALA A 185 1.59 -6.20 16.02
N LEU A 186 0.25 -6.31 16.16
CA LEU A 186 -0.48 -5.85 17.34
C LEU A 186 -0.14 -6.65 18.61
N ASN A 187 0.21 -7.94 18.48
CA ASN A 187 0.63 -8.77 19.60
C ASN A 187 2.01 -8.37 20.14
N GLU A 188 2.83 -7.70 19.32
CA GLU A 188 4.18 -7.28 19.65
C GLU A 188 4.24 -5.85 20.27
N VAL A 189 3.10 -5.14 20.34
CA VAL A 189 3.02 -3.77 20.89
C VAL A 189 3.26 -3.79 22.40
N ASP A 190 4.20 -2.97 22.86
CA ASP A 190 4.43 -2.74 24.28
C ASP A 190 3.44 -1.72 24.85
N TRP A 191 2.26 -2.19 25.23
CA TRP A 191 1.18 -1.37 25.80
C TRP A 191 1.54 -0.72 27.13
N THR A 192 2.63 -1.11 27.76
CA THR A 192 3.11 -0.49 29.03
C THR A 192 3.92 0.78 28.77
N ARG A 193 4.46 0.93 27.57
CA ARG A 193 5.12 2.15 27.11
C ARG A 193 4.08 3.18 26.71
N SER A 194 3.46 3.82 27.68
CA SER A 194 2.70 5.03 27.41
C SER A 194 3.69 6.07 26.88
N PHE A 195 3.79 6.20 25.56
CA PHE A 195 4.44 7.35 24.97
C PHE A 195 3.67 8.59 25.42
N ARG A 196 4.25 9.34 26.34
CA ARG A 196 3.71 10.61 26.84
C ARG A 196 3.76 11.64 25.71
N TYR A 197 2.85 11.50 24.77
CA TYR A 197 2.53 12.59 23.87
C TYR A 197 1.35 13.33 24.44
N PRO A 198 1.23 14.64 24.17
CA PRO A 198 0.01 15.37 24.47
C PRO A 198 -1.10 14.86 23.54
N ALA A 199 -1.55 13.65 23.77
CA ALA A 199 -2.69 13.07 23.08
C ALA A 199 -3.94 13.68 23.70
N ARG A 200 -4.72 14.38 22.90
CA ARG A 200 -6.08 14.82 23.28
C ARG A 200 -7.07 13.66 23.41
N GLU A 201 -6.68 12.46 23.03
CA GLU A 201 -7.51 11.26 23.09
C GLU A 201 -6.87 10.24 24.05
N PRO A 202 -7.68 9.55 24.87
CA PRO A 202 -7.20 8.48 25.73
C PRO A 202 -6.60 7.38 24.84
N GLN A 203 -5.31 7.14 24.98
CA GLN A 203 -4.68 5.97 24.37
C GLN A 203 -5.17 4.71 25.07
N ARG A 204 -5.42 3.66 24.31
CA ARG A 204 -5.68 2.35 24.89
C ARG A 204 -4.46 1.94 25.75
N THR A 205 -4.69 1.78 27.03
CA THR A 205 -3.69 1.32 27.99
C THR A 205 -3.81 -0.18 28.28
N THR A 206 -4.90 -0.78 27.84
CA THR A 206 -5.16 -2.20 28.01
C THR A 206 -4.70 -2.95 26.75
N PRO A 207 -3.83 -3.96 26.89
CA PRO A 207 -3.44 -4.80 25.77
C PRO A 207 -4.65 -5.40 25.06
N LEU A 208 -4.57 -5.49 23.73
CA LEU A 208 -5.50 -6.34 23.00
C LEU A 208 -5.24 -7.80 23.40
N PRO A 209 -6.27 -8.65 23.50
CA PRO A 209 -6.07 -10.08 23.66
C PRO A 209 -5.13 -10.59 22.58
N GLN A 210 -4.21 -11.48 22.92
CA GLN A 210 -3.38 -12.20 21.94
C GLN A 210 -4.32 -12.92 20.96
N ALA A 211 -4.16 -12.64 19.67
CA ALA A 211 -5.02 -13.17 18.63
C ALA A 211 -4.19 -13.71 17.46
N ASN A 212 -4.68 -14.79 16.85
CA ASN A 212 -4.18 -15.22 15.56
C ASN A 212 -4.93 -14.44 14.45
N TYR A 213 -4.36 -13.33 14.04
CA TYR A 213 -4.99 -12.45 13.03
C TYR A 213 -5.06 -13.13 11.66
N ALA A 214 -4.14 -14.05 11.35
CA ALA A 214 -4.12 -14.80 10.11
C ALA A 214 -5.38 -15.68 9.94
N GLU A 215 -5.86 -16.29 11.01
CA GLU A 215 -7.07 -17.13 10.98
C GLU A 215 -8.34 -16.35 10.61
N ARG A 216 -8.31 -15.02 10.72
CA ARG A 216 -9.46 -14.15 10.45
C ARG A 216 -9.45 -13.56 9.03
N VAL A 217 -8.40 -13.84 8.23
CA VAL A 217 -8.24 -13.30 6.88
C VAL A 217 -8.03 -14.43 5.89
N ARG A 218 -8.91 -14.53 4.90
CA ARG A 218 -8.82 -15.54 3.83
C ARG A 218 -7.85 -15.10 2.73
N HIS A 219 -8.03 -13.87 2.24
CA HIS A 219 -7.30 -13.38 1.08
C HIS A 219 -6.93 -11.91 1.26
N ILE A 220 -5.74 -11.53 0.81
CA ILE A 220 -5.28 -10.15 0.74
C ILE A 220 -5.02 -9.80 -0.72
N VAL A 221 -5.77 -8.83 -1.25
CA VAL A 221 -5.48 -8.20 -2.53
C VAL A 221 -4.76 -6.88 -2.25
N THR A 222 -3.57 -6.69 -2.78
CA THR A 222 -2.85 -5.44 -2.66
C THR A 222 -2.88 -4.67 -3.97
N LEU A 223 -3.18 -3.38 -3.89
CA LEU A 223 -3.32 -2.48 -5.02
C LEU A 223 -2.18 -1.44 -4.98
N GLY A 224 -1.11 -1.67 -5.74
CA GLY A 224 0.00 -0.72 -5.88
C GLY A 224 0.86 -0.55 -4.65
N ALA A 225 1.09 -1.57 -3.81
CA ALA A 225 2.08 -1.47 -2.74
C ALA A 225 2.41 -2.75 -2.02
N ASN A 226 3.69 -2.98 -1.81
CA ASN A 226 4.12 -4.03 -0.87
C ASN A 226 5.48 -3.80 -0.22
N ASP A 227 6.47 -3.30 -0.95
CA ASP A 227 7.84 -3.25 -0.45
C ASP A 227 8.44 -1.86 -0.49
N ALA A 228 9.39 -1.62 0.40
CA ALA A 228 10.31 -0.51 0.33
C ALA A 228 11.60 -0.84 1.09
N THR A 229 12.67 -0.15 0.74
CA THR A 229 14.00 -0.46 1.26
C THR A 229 14.27 0.06 2.66
N ARG A 230 13.35 0.82 3.29
CA ARG A 230 13.61 1.55 4.53
C ARG A 230 12.43 1.57 5.51
N GLY A 231 12.75 1.82 6.78
CA GLY A 231 11.79 2.09 7.84
C GLY A 231 10.92 0.91 8.24
N ALA A 232 9.67 1.20 8.62
CA ALA A 232 8.71 0.20 9.08
C ALA A 232 8.34 -0.82 7.99
N LEU A 233 8.31 -0.40 6.72
CA LEU A 233 8.06 -1.32 5.60
C LEU A 233 9.16 -2.38 5.52
N ALA A 234 10.43 -1.97 5.53
CA ALA A 234 11.55 -2.91 5.50
C ALA A 234 11.59 -3.81 6.73
N TRP A 235 11.04 -3.35 7.87
CA TRP A 235 10.87 -4.20 9.05
C TRP A 235 9.79 -5.26 8.81
N VAL A 236 8.63 -4.87 8.25
CA VAL A 236 7.55 -5.79 7.90
C VAL A 236 8.03 -6.83 6.90
N ASP A 237 8.75 -6.39 5.86
CA ASP A 237 9.30 -7.28 4.84
C ASP A 237 10.28 -8.31 5.41
N ARG A 238 11.16 -7.89 6.33
CA ARG A 238 12.07 -8.85 7.02
C ARG A 238 11.32 -9.78 7.98
N ARG A 239 10.25 -9.32 8.60
CA ARG A 239 9.51 -10.08 9.62
C ARG A 239 8.55 -11.08 9.00
N TRP A 240 7.91 -10.68 7.91
CA TRP A 240 6.95 -11.46 7.13
C TRP A 240 7.25 -11.33 5.63
N PRO A 241 8.31 -12.01 5.14
CA PRO A 241 8.78 -11.86 3.75
C PRO A 241 7.79 -12.45 2.75
N GLY A 242 7.63 -11.78 1.61
CA GLY A 242 6.79 -12.25 0.52
C GLY A 242 5.34 -12.51 0.94
N ALA A 243 4.72 -13.52 0.38
CA ALA A 243 3.41 -14.03 0.78
C ALA A 243 3.50 -14.86 2.07
N ALA A 244 4.03 -14.26 3.14
CA ALA A 244 4.12 -14.90 4.44
C ALA A 244 2.73 -15.37 4.91
N LEU A 245 2.68 -16.42 5.76
CA LEU A 245 1.44 -16.98 6.28
C LEU A 245 0.55 -17.68 5.23
N LYS A 246 1.05 -17.84 3.99
CA LYS A 246 0.34 -18.64 2.98
C LYS A 246 0.11 -20.09 3.46
N ASN A 247 1.08 -20.65 4.16
CA ASN A 247 0.96 -21.99 4.77
C ASN A 247 -0.02 -22.01 5.95
N GLU A 248 -0.41 -20.87 6.47
CA GLU A 248 -1.41 -20.68 7.53
C GLU A 248 -2.79 -20.34 6.95
N GLY A 249 -2.94 -20.39 5.62
CA GLY A 249 -4.21 -20.23 4.94
C GLY A 249 -4.48 -18.83 4.38
N VAL A 250 -3.56 -17.87 4.50
CA VAL A 250 -3.73 -16.53 3.92
C VAL A 250 -3.28 -16.50 2.47
N SER A 251 -4.20 -16.27 1.54
CA SER A 251 -3.90 -16.09 0.12
C SER A 251 -3.50 -14.66 -0.21
N TYR A 252 -2.67 -14.46 -1.26
CA TYR A 252 -2.23 -13.13 -1.68
C TYR A 252 -2.35 -12.95 -3.19
N THR A 253 -2.94 -11.83 -3.60
CA THR A 253 -2.90 -11.32 -4.96
C THR A 253 -2.36 -9.89 -4.95
N CYS A 254 -1.30 -9.64 -5.71
CA CYS A 254 -0.68 -8.32 -5.80
C CYS A 254 -0.97 -7.74 -7.18
N VAL A 255 -1.54 -6.55 -7.23
CA VAL A 255 -1.86 -5.85 -8.47
C VAL A 255 -0.92 -4.66 -8.61
N ALA A 256 -0.13 -4.66 -9.68
CA ALA A 256 0.89 -3.66 -9.93
C ALA A 256 0.64 -2.94 -11.26
N GLY A 257 0.59 -1.60 -11.24
CA GLY A 257 0.44 -0.78 -12.43
C GLY A 257 1.76 -0.55 -13.15
N ARG A 258 1.75 -0.71 -14.48
CA ARG A 258 2.84 -0.32 -15.40
C ARG A 258 2.33 0.82 -16.28
N THR A 259 2.53 2.06 -15.85
CA THR A 259 1.83 3.19 -16.46
C THR A 259 2.77 4.32 -16.80
N VAL A 260 3.70 4.66 -15.91
CA VAL A 260 4.58 5.81 -16.08
C VAL A 260 6.05 5.40 -15.94
N ARG A 261 6.84 5.83 -16.92
CA ARG A 261 8.30 5.73 -16.87
C ARG A 261 8.88 6.98 -16.24
N GLY A 262 9.64 6.82 -15.16
CA GLY A 262 10.32 7.93 -14.50
C GLY A 262 11.42 8.54 -15.37
N ARG A 263 11.57 9.88 -15.34
CA ARG A 263 12.58 10.62 -16.08
C ARG A 263 13.30 11.63 -15.20
N ALA A 264 14.58 11.40 -14.95
CA ALA A 264 15.42 12.31 -14.15
C ALA A 264 15.48 13.72 -14.76
N GLY A 265 15.57 13.84 -16.09
CA GLY A 265 15.58 15.11 -16.79
C GLY A 265 14.29 15.94 -16.68
N GLU A 266 13.19 15.32 -16.25
CA GLU A 266 11.88 15.96 -16.05
C GLU A 266 11.58 16.22 -14.56
N ALA A 267 12.46 15.79 -13.62
CA ALA A 267 12.24 15.82 -12.18
C ALA A 267 11.90 17.21 -11.60
N PHE A 268 12.35 18.29 -12.28
CA PHE A 268 12.11 19.68 -11.87
C PHE A 268 11.06 20.41 -12.71
N LYS A 269 10.47 19.74 -13.72
CA LYS A 269 9.61 20.39 -14.72
C LYS A 269 8.10 20.27 -14.42
N LYS A 270 7.69 19.85 -13.26
CA LYS A 270 6.27 19.60 -12.90
C LYS A 270 5.53 18.69 -13.90
N LYS A 271 6.25 17.80 -14.57
CA LYS A 271 5.68 16.78 -15.45
C LYS A 271 5.50 15.47 -14.72
N LEU A 272 4.56 14.66 -15.18
CA LEU A 272 4.23 13.37 -14.59
C LEU A 272 5.46 12.43 -14.48
N ALA A 273 6.24 12.29 -15.55
CA ALA A 273 7.44 11.45 -15.56
C ALA A 273 8.51 11.92 -14.55
N GLY A 274 8.63 13.22 -14.33
CA GLY A 274 9.52 13.78 -13.30
C GLY A 274 9.01 13.57 -11.88
N TYR A 275 7.70 13.70 -11.67
CA TYR A 275 7.07 13.37 -10.41
C TYR A 275 7.29 11.88 -10.07
N SER A 276 7.02 10.99 -11.03
CA SER A 276 7.18 9.55 -10.86
C SER A 276 8.63 9.17 -10.58
N HIS A 277 9.60 9.79 -11.27
CA HIS A 277 11.02 9.63 -10.94
C HIS A 277 11.29 9.91 -9.46
N ASN A 278 10.83 11.06 -8.94
CA ASN A 278 11.06 11.43 -7.55
C ASN A 278 10.37 10.49 -6.57
N SER A 279 9.17 10.01 -6.90
CA SER A 279 8.43 9.04 -6.10
C SER A 279 9.16 7.69 -6.06
N TYR A 280 9.60 7.19 -7.21
CA TYR A 280 10.33 5.92 -7.30
C TYR A 280 11.66 5.96 -6.55
N VAL A 281 12.41 7.07 -6.61
CA VAL A 281 13.61 7.28 -5.79
C VAL A 281 13.31 7.15 -4.30
N GLN A 282 12.15 7.61 -3.83
CA GLN A 282 11.77 7.47 -2.42
C GLN A 282 11.48 6.02 -2.03
N VAL A 283 10.92 5.23 -2.92
CA VAL A 283 10.55 3.82 -2.67
C VAL A 283 11.76 2.91 -2.79
N CYS A 284 12.51 2.98 -3.89
CA CYS A 284 13.56 2.01 -4.21
C CYS A 284 14.98 2.59 -4.31
N GLY A 285 15.12 3.91 -4.26
CA GLY A 285 16.42 4.59 -4.42
C GLY A 285 16.79 4.93 -5.87
N GLU A 286 16.02 4.46 -6.84
CA GLU A 286 16.19 4.68 -8.27
C GLU A 286 14.90 5.23 -8.87
N GLY A 287 14.99 6.02 -9.95
CA GLY A 287 13.79 6.62 -10.55
C GLY A 287 13.87 6.78 -12.06
N ASP A 288 15.09 6.93 -12.62
CA ASP A 288 15.24 7.09 -14.05
C ASP A 288 15.02 5.79 -14.80
N MET A 289 14.16 5.80 -15.81
CA MET A 289 13.73 4.62 -16.57
C MET A 289 12.95 3.58 -15.77
N VAL A 290 12.74 3.77 -14.47
CA VAL A 290 11.90 2.90 -13.65
C VAL A 290 10.44 3.07 -14.05
N VAL A 291 9.71 1.96 -14.11
CA VAL A 291 8.30 1.91 -14.52
C VAL A 291 7.41 1.52 -13.34
N GLY A 292 6.29 2.19 -13.20
CA GLY A 292 5.30 1.91 -12.16
C GLY A 292 3.98 2.63 -12.41
N ASP A 293 3.16 2.73 -11.38
CA ASP A 293 1.83 3.32 -11.39
C ASP A 293 1.81 4.85 -11.17
N ALA A 294 2.93 5.52 -11.36
CA ALA A 294 3.27 6.91 -11.08
C ALA A 294 3.75 7.19 -9.65
N VAL A 295 3.50 6.31 -8.69
CA VAL A 295 3.90 6.46 -7.28
C VAL A 295 4.83 5.34 -6.84
N VAL A 296 4.48 4.09 -7.14
CA VAL A 296 5.20 2.88 -6.75
C VAL A 296 5.75 2.18 -7.98
N PRO A 297 7.05 1.82 -8.01
CA PRO A 297 7.59 0.97 -9.06
C PRO A 297 6.88 -0.39 -9.08
N CYS A 298 6.56 -0.92 -10.26
CA CYS A 298 5.78 -2.15 -10.38
C CYS A 298 6.44 -3.35 -9.69
N GLU A 299 7.77 -3.44 -9.70
CA GLU A 299 8.52 -4.51 -9.01
C GLU A 299 8.35 -4.47 -7.49
N TYR A 300 8.11 -3.28 -6.91
CA TYR A 300 7.88 -3.08 -5.47
C TYR A 300 6.40 -3.22 -5.06
N ALA A 301 5.52 -3.44 -6.04
CA ALA A 301 4.11 -3.74 -5.81
C ALA A 301 3.80 -5.24 -5.89
N THR A 302 4.81 -6.08 -6.13
CA THR A 302 4.70 -7.54 -6.19
C THR A 302 5.25 -8.21 -4.92
N LEU A 303 4.90 -9.46 -4.66
CA LEU A 303 5.43 -10.27 -3.57
C LEU A 303 5.83 -11.66 -4.05
N ASP A 304 6.93 -12.16 -3.53
CA ASP A 304 7.34 -13.55 -3.73
C ASP A 304 6.30 -14.51 -3.14
N GLY A 305 5.89 -15.50 -3.92
CA GLY A 305 4.89 -16.50 -3.51
C GLY A 305 3.43 -16.07 -3.61
N ALA A 306 3.15 -14.80 -3.92
CA ALA A 306 1.82 -14.31 -4.25
C ALA A 306 1.47 -14.54 -5.73
N GLU A 307 0.20 -14.44 -6.07
CA GLU A 307 -0.20 -14.20 -7.45
C GLU A 307 0.06 -12.72 -7.78
N ASN A 308 0.83 -12.44 -8.83
CA ASN A 308 1.16 -11.09 -9.24
C ASN A 308 0.50 -10.76 -10.58
N ILE A 309 -0.33 -9.71 -10.60
CA ILE A 309 -1.04 -9.22 -11.79
C ILE A 309 -0.42 -7.88 -12.18
N LEU A 310 0.11 -7.79 -13.41
CA LEU A 310 0.64 -6.54 -13.95
C LEU A 310 -0.39 -5.91 -14.89
N LEU A 311 -0.73 -4.64 -14.65
CA LEU A 311 -1.73 -3.90 -15.42
C LEU A 311 -1.11 -2.69 -16.10
N GLU A 312 -1.19 -2.62 -17.42
CA GLU A 312 -0.73 -1.47 -18.19
C GLU A 312 -1.75 -0.34 -18.15
N GLY A 313 -1.27 0.91 -18.02
CA GLY A 313 -2.14 2.08 -18.02
C GLY A 313 -2.96 2.29 -16.75
N VAL A 314 -2.71 1.53 -15.68
CA VAL A 314 -3.40 1.68 -14.40
C VAL A 314 -2.55 2.51 -13.44
N PHE A 315 -3.11 3.61 -12.98
CA PHE A 315 -2.47 4.55 -12.06
C PHE A 315 -2.65 4.16 -10.59
N HIS A 316 -1.82 4.75 -9.75
CA HIS A 316 -1.86 4.53 -8.30
C HIS A 316 -3.19 4.97 -7.67
N SER A 317 -3.75 6.07 -8.13
CA SER A 317 -5.03 6.62 -7.66
C SER A 317 -5.73 7.34 -8.81
N MET A 318 -6.93 7.85 -8.58
CA MET A 318 -7.69 8.63 -9.56
C MET A 318 -6.95 9.87 -10.06
N SER A 319 -5.98 10.38 -9.30
CA SER A 319 -5.19 11.55 -9.70
C SER A 319 -3.77 11.17 -10.11
N LYS A 320 -3.20 11.90 -11.07
CA LYS A 320 -1.85 11.69 -11.62
C LYS A 320 -0.74 11.72 -10.58
N VAL A 321 -0.97 12.42 -9.48
CA VAL A 321 0.04 12.67 -8.44
C VAL A 321 -0.19 11.87 -7.16
N GLY A 322 -0.95 10.79 -7.23
CA GLY A 322 -1.26 9.96 -6.06
C GLY A 322 -2.14 10.64 -5.01
N THR A 323 -2.73 11.79 -5.34
CA THR A 323 -3.69 12.53 -4.52
C THR A 323 -5.02 12.64 -5.25
N TYR A 324 -6.11 12.74 -4.52
CA TYR A 324 -7.42 12.94 -5.12
C TYR A 324 -7.56 14.42 -5.52
N ASP A 325 -7.55 14.66 -6.83
CA ASP A 325 -7.72 15.97 -7.46
C ASP A 325 -8.93 15.93 -8.41
N GLU A 326 -9.80 16.93 -8.35
CA GLU A 326 -11.03 16.99 -9.15
C GLU A 326 -10.77 17.12 -10.65
N ASP A 327 -9.60 17.64 -11.02
CA ASP A 327 -9.27 17.93 -12.42
C ASP A 327 -8.71 16.73 -13.21
N SER A 328 -8.41 15.61 -12.55
CA SER A 328 -7.85 14.44 -13.22
C SER A 328 -8.44 13.13 -12.71
N ARG A 329 -9.22 12.48 -13.56
CA ARG A 329 -9.74 11.14 -13.31
C ARG A 329 -8.94 10.16 -14.13
N GLU A 330 -7.94 9.57 -13.50
CA GLU A 330 -7.12 8.55 -14.14
C GLU A 330 -7.74 7.16 -13.93
N CYS A 331 -7.53 6.26 -14.89
CA CYS A 331 -7.81 4.85 -14.73
C CYS A 331 -6.91 4.29 -13.62
N TRP A 332 -7.47 3.79 -12.54
CA TRP A 332 -6.74 3.30 -11.39
C TRP A 332 -7.25 1.93 -10.95
N TYR A 333 -6.62 1.33 -9.97
CA TYR A 333 -6.97 -0.02 -9.50
C TYR A 333 -8.44 -0.21 -9.11
N GLY A 334 -9.11 0.85 -8.65
CA GLY A 334 -10.52 0.84 -8.25
C GLY A 334 -11.49 1.31 -9.34
N SER A 335 -11.02 1.60 -10.55
CA SER A 335 -11.88 1.91 -11.69
C SER A 335 -12.72 0.69 -12.08
N ASP A 336 -14.00 0.90 -12.43
CA ASP A 336 -14.96 -0.19 -12.66
C ASP A 336 -14.49 -1.16 -13.77
N GLU A 337 -13.79 -0.65 -14.78
CA GLU A 337 -13.17 -1.43 -15.84
C GLU A 337 -11.94 -2.26 -15.42
N VAL A 338 -11.34 -1.94 -14.27
CA VAL A 338 -10.14 -2.62 -13.75
C VAL A 338 -10.50 -3.63 -12.66
N VAL A 339 -11.50 -3.32 -11.86
CA VAL A 339 -11.86 -4.10 -10.66
C VAL A 339 -12.07 -5.58 -10.99
N ASP A 340 -12.78 -5.91 -12.08
CA ASP A 340 -13.07 -7.29 -12.43
C ASP A 340 -11.83 -8.14 -12.73
N VAL A 341 -10.71 -7.52 -13.12
CA VAL A 341 -9.47 -8.25 -13.43
C VAL A 341 -8.88 -8.93 -12.19
N TRP A 342 -8.91 -8.26 -11.06
CA TRP A 342 -8.34 -8.80 -9.81
C TRP A 342 -9.39 -9.38 -8.86
N LEU A 343 -10.64 -8.90 -8.96
CA LEU A 343 -11.73 -9.32 -8.06
C LEU A 343 -12.13 -10.79 -8.25
N GLN A 344 -11.85 -11.39 -9.41
CA GLN A 344 -12.06 -12.83 -9.66
C GLN A 344 -11.43 -13.69 -8.57
N ARG A 345 -10.34 -13.22 -7.94
CA ARG A 345 -9.60 -13.96 -6.91
C ARG A 345 -10.34 -14.01 -5.57
N LEU A 346 -11.23 -13.05 -5.34
CA LEU A 346 -12.10 -13.06 -4.17
C LEU A 346 -13.41 -13.83 -4.42
N ALA A 347 -13.78 -14.01 -5.68
CA ALA A 347 -14.96 -14.76 -6.08
C ALA A 347 -14.68 -16.28 -6.28
N ALA A 348 -13.40 -16.68 -6.22
CA ALA A 348 -12.96 -18.07 -6.42
C ALA A 348 -13.14 -18.96 -5.17
#